data_3931cd85e9eea37a9825cbf1394ce2f2
#
_entry.id   3931cd85e9eea37a9825cbf1394ce2f2
#
_cell.length_a   1.000
_cell.length_b   1.000
_cell.length_c   1.000
_cell.angle_alpha   90.00
_cell.angle_beta   90.00
_cell.angle_gamma   90.00
#
_symmetry.space_group_name_H-M   'P 1'
#
loop_
_entity.id
_entity.type
_entity.pdbx_description
1 polymer ?
#
loop_
_entity_poly.entity_id
_entity_poly.type
_entity_poly.pdbx_seq_one_letter_code
_entity_poly.pdbx_strand_id
1 'polypeptide(L)'
;MNSIWAWFAIASAAAVTAATAQNLGGDVKSFYELKTTYLDGKPADLAAFQGKVTLVVNVASKCGFTPQYEGLEKLHREMSGKPFEVLGFPSNDFGGQEPGTAAEIAAFCQRTYSVDFPMFAKVVTKAAPDQSPIYKFLGASGHLPGWNFSKYVIDKEGRVTAFFPSAVKPDAPELRSAIQKALGE
;
A
#
# COMPACT_ATOMS: atom_id res chain seq x y z
N MET A 1 -48.88 58.81 2.49
CA MET A 1 -47.62 58.56 3.28
C MET A 1 -47.46 57.04 3.33
N ASN A 2 -46.76 56.47 2.33
CA ASN A 2 -46.63 55.00 2.20
C ASN A 2 -45.13 54.65 2.41
N SER A 3 -44.84 53.91 3.45
CA SER A 3 -43.52 53.37 3.73
C SER A 3 -43.47 51.95 3.20
N ILE A 4 -42.61 51.71 2.18
CA ILE A 4 -42.33 50.43 1.57
C ILE A 4 -41.08 49.86 2.27
N TRP A 5 -41.25 48.76 2.99
CA TRP A 5 -40.14 47.99 3.57
C TRP A 5 -39.62 47.01 2.55
N ALA A 6 -38.39 47.20 2.04
CA ALA A 6 -37.71 46.26 1.17
C ALA A 6 -36.96 45.23 2.01
N TRP A 7 -37.31 43.95 1.87
CA TRP A 7 -36.60 42.82 2.44
C TRP A 7 -35.44 42.42 1.53
N PHE A 8 -34.20 42.64 1.99
CA PHE A 8 -33.04 42.09 1.33
C PHE A 8 -32.83 40.66 1.81
N ALA A 9 -33.11 39.68 0.93
CA ALA A 9 -32.73 38.31 1.12
C ALA A 9 -31.25 38.16 0.83
N ILE A 10 -30.44 37.90 1.85
CA ILE A 10 -29.03 37.54 1.71
C ILE A 10 -28.98 36.05 1.37
N ALA A 11 -28.74 35.74 0.09
CA ALA A 11 -28.44 34.40 -0.34
C ALA A 11 -26.99 34.07 0.03
N SER A 12 -26.83 33.24 1.06
CA SER A 12 -25.53 32.68 1.44
C SER A 12 -25.15 31.57 0.43
N ALA A 13 -24.29 31.89 -0.52
CA ALA A 13 -23.70 30.91 -1.40
C ALA A 13 -22.62 30.16 -0.64
N ALA A 14 -22.93 28.92 -0.23
CA ALA A 14 -21.93 28.00 0.27
C ALA A 14 -21.00 27.62 -0.89
N ALA A 15 -19.79 28.16 -0.90
CA ALA A 15 -18.75 27.77 -1.82
C ALA A 15 -18.28 26.36 -1.44
N VAL A 16 -18.70 25.36 -2.22
CA VAL A 16 -18.09 24.01 -2.20
C VAL A 16 -16.71 24.16 -2.83
N THR A 17 -15.69 24.27 -1.99
CA THR A 17 -14.30 24.18 -2.44
C THR A 17 -14.04 22.74 -2.89
N ALA A 18 -14.06 22.53 -4.19
CA ALA A 18 -13.51 21.32 -4.79
C ALA A 18 -12.04 21.24 -4.39
N ALA A 19 -11.70 20.22 -3.60
CA ALA A 19 -10.32 19.90 -3.33
C ALA A 19 -9.65 19.54 -4.66
N THR A 20 -8.91 20.48 -5.22
CA THR A 20 -8.06 20.26 -6.39
C THR A 20 -7.05 19.18 -6.01
N ALA A 21 -7.12 18.04 -6.70
CA ALA A 21 -6.06 17.05 -6.68
C ALA A 21 -4.75 17.75 -7.08
N GLN A 22 -3.92 18.04 -6.10
CA GLN A 22 -2.60 18.60 -6.36
C GLN A 22 -1.80 17.53 -7.10
N ASN A 23 -1.56 17.82 -8.36
CA ASN A 23 -0.65 17.08 -9.22
C ASN A 23 0.77 17.27 -8.68
N LEU A 24 1.20 16.36 -7.81
CA LEU A 24 2.56 16.32 -7.28
C LEU A 24 3.49 15.78 -8.40
N GLY A 25 3.75 16.62 -9.40
CA GLY A 25 4.75 16.39 -10.44
C GLY A 25 6.17 16.68 -9.95
N GLY A 26 6.51 16.36 -8.71
CA GLY A 26 7.87 16.31 -8.22
C GLY A 26 8.34 14.86 -8.23
N ASP A 27 9.60 14.62 -8.61
CA ASP A 27 10.21 13.30 -8.51
C ASP A 27 10.16 12.83 -7.05
N VAL A 28 9.27 11.88 -6.74
CA VAL A 28 9.19 11.24 -5.43
C VAL A 28 10.50 10.49 -5.20
N LYS A 29 11.28 10.91 -4.21
CA LYS A 29 12.64 10.38 -3.96
C LYS A 29 12.64 9.22 -2.98
N SER A 30 11.59 9.09 -2.18
CA SER A 30 11.47 8.07 -1.14
C SER A 30 10.08 7.44 -1.16
N PHE A 31 10.01 6.13 -0.98
CA PHE A 31 8.76 5.40 -0.77
C PHE A 31 7.92 5.99 0.37
N TYR A 32 8.60 6.53 1.39
CA TYR A 32 7.95 7.11 2.58
C TYR A 32 7.36 8.51 2.36
N GLU A 33 7.56 9.13 1.20
CA GLU A 33 6.86 10.37 0.80
C GLU A 33 5.46 10.10 0.22
N LEU A 34 5.14 8.84 -0.07
CA LEU A 34 3.88 8.45 -0.68
C LEU A 34 2.74 8.40 0.34
N LYS A 35 1.55 8.67 -0.14
CA LYS A 35 0.30 8.55 0.61
C LYS A 35 -0.63 7.58 -0.08
N THR A 36 -1.42 6.88 0.70
CA THR A 36 -2.38 5.89 0.24
C THR A 36 -3.58 5.83 1.20
N THR A 37 -4.28 4.71 1.22
CA THR A 37 -5.42 4.47 2.10
C THR A 37 -5.25 3.09 2.71
N TYR A 38 -5.53 2.93 4.00
CA TYR A 38 -5.61 1.63 4.64
C TYR A 38 -6.82 0.85 4.13
N LEU A 39 -6.84 -0.46 4.36
CA LEU A 39 -7.93 -1.33 3.94
C LEU A 39 -9.27 -0.94 4.60
N ASP A 40 -9.25 -0.32 5.79
CA ASP A 40 -10.43 0.20 6.49
C ASP A 40 -10.93 1.57 5.98
N GLY A 41 -10.30 2.10 4.93
CA GLY A 41 -10.66 3.36 4.29
C GLY A 41 -10.02 4.61 4.91
N LYS A 42 -9.26 4.49 6.00
CA LYS A 42 -8.58 5.63 6.60
C LYS A 42 -7.37 6.08 5.75
N PRO A 43 -7.06 7.38 5.70
CA PRO A 43 -5.86 7.87 5.07
C PRO A 43 -4.61 7.23 5.68
N ALA A 44 -3.66 6.83 4.83
CA ALA A 44 -2.38 6.28 5.21
C ALA A 44 -1.24 7.14 4.66
N ASP A 45 -0.38 7.62 5.55
CA ASP A 45 0.85 8.32 5.20
C ASP A 45 2.02 7.36 5.43
N LEU A 46 2.75 7.00 4.36
CA LEU A 46 3.84 6.05 4.47
C LEU A 46 5.05 6.62 5.23
N ALA A 47 5.07 7.92 5.51
CA ALA A 47 6.05 8.54 6.43
C ALA A 47 6.03 7.89 7.84
N ALA A 48 4.92 7.27 8.24
CA ALA A 48 4.82 6.51 9.49
C ALA A 48 5.78 5.29 9.55
N PHE A 49 6.28 4.85 8.40
CA PHE A 49 7.23 3.73 8.30
C PHE A 49 8.68 4.20 8.06
N GLN A 50 8.93 5.49 7.98
CA GLN A 50 10.28 6.03 7.80
C GLN A 50 11.21 5.55 8.92
N GLY A 51 12.45 5.16 8.55
CA GLY A 51 13.41 4.59 9.50
C GLY A 51 13.24 3.08 9.74
N LYS A 52 12.18 2.47 9.19
CA LYS A 52 12.02 1.01 9.15
C LYS A 52 12.44 0.47 7.77
N VAL A 53 12.88 -0.77 7.74
CA VAL A 53 12.89 -1.58 6.51
C VAL A 53 11.49 -2.09 6.26
N THR A 54 10.95 -1.93 5.05
CA THR A 54 9.62 -2.45 4.74
C THR A 54 9.65 -3.51 3.65
N LEU A 55 8.86 -4.57 3.85
CA LEU A 55 8.60 -5.60 2.84
C LEU A 55 7.24 -5.32 2.21
N VAL A 56 7.24 -4.74 1.02
CA VAL A 56 6.02 -4.42 0.27
C VAL A 56 5.62 -5.62 -0.59
N VAL A 57 4.37 -6.07 -0.46
CA VAL A 57 3.87 -7.27 -1.16
C VAL A 57 2.52 -6.97 -1.82
N ASN A 58 2.36 -7.29 -3.11
CA ASN A 58 1.04 -7.31 -3.73
C ASN A 58 0.36 -8.65 -3.43
N VAL A 59 -0.82 -8.61 -2.84
CA VAL A 59 -1.49 -9.79 -2.30
C VAL A 59 -2.84 -10.04 -2.95
N ALA A 60 -3.34 -11.27 -2.83
CA ALA A 60 -4.66 -11.66 -3.31
C ALA A 60 -5.22 -12.86 -2.53
N SER A 61 -6.55 -12.89 -2.35
CA SER A 61 -7.25 -13.90 -1.54
C SER A 61 -7.52 -15.22 -2.26
N LYS A 62 -7.49 -15.25 -3.61
CA LYS A 62 -7.86 -16.41 -4.44
C LYS A 62 -6.74 -16.85 -5.38
N CYS A 63 -5.50 -16.82 -4.91
CA CYS A 63 -4.30 -17.16 -5.67
C CYS A 63 -3.70 -18.47 -5.18
N GLY A 64 -3.03 -19.22 -6.06
CA GLY A 64 -2.24 -20.38 -5.62
C GLY A 64 -1.11 -20.02 -4.64
N PHE A 65 -0.67 -18.77 -4.61
CA PHE A 65 0.32 -18.26 -3.66
C PHE A 65 -0.29 -17.67 -2.36
N THR A 66 -1.61 -17.64 -2.22
CA THR A 66 -2.31 -17.12 -1.02
C THR A 66 -1.80 -17.74 0.30
N PRO A 67 -1.38 -19.02 0.37
CA PRO A 67 -0.76 -19.57 1.59
C PRO A 67 0.50 -18.85 2.06
N GLN A 68 1.13 -18.01 1.23
CA GLN A 68 2.27 -17.18 1.66
C GLN A 68 1.90 -16.13 2.73
N TYR A 69 0.61 -15.82 2.92
CA TYR A 69 0.18 -14.97 4.05
C TYR A 69 0.67 -15.52 5.40
N GLU A 70 0.63 -16.85 5.58
CA GLU A 70 1.13 -17.50 6.81
C GLU A 70 2.62 -17.17 7.04
N GLY A 71 3.43 -17.30 5.98
CA GLY A 71 4.85 -16.99 6.05
C GLY A 71 5.15 -15.50 6.24
N LEU A 72 4.33 -14.61 5.65
CA LEU A 72 4.44 -13.16 5.82
C LEU A 72 4.10 -12.77 7.26
N GLU A 73 3.02 -13.30 7.83
CA GLU A 73 2.62 -13.05 9.20
C GLU A 73 3.65 -13.60 10.20
N LYS A 74 4.19 -14.80 9.95
CA LYS A 74 5.28 -15.37 10.75
C LYS A 74 6.51 -14.45 10.71
N LEU A 75 6.92 -13.98 9.54
CA LEU A 75 8.05 -13.05 9.38
C LEU A 75 7.80 -11.74 10.13
N HIS A 76 6.59 -11.17 10.02
CA HIS A 76 6.19 -9.97 10.73
C HIS A 76 6.36 -10.13 12.25
N ARG A 77 5.85 -11.23 12.81
CA ARG A 77 5.96 -11.53 14.25
C ARG A 77 7.40 -11.80 14.70
N GLU A 78 8.17 -12.56 13.92
CA GLU A 78 9.57 -12.84 14.21
C GLU A 78 10.44 -11.58 14.25
N MET A 79 10.07 -10.58 13.45
CA MET A 79 10.77 -9.31 13.36
C MET A 79 10.19 -8.24 14.31
N SER A 80 9.21 -8.61 15.15
CA SER A 80 8.65 -7.70 16.16
C SER A 80 9.75 -7.15 17.07
N GLY A 81 9.75 -5.83 17.30
CA GLY A 81 10.79 -5.13 18.05
C GLY A 81 12.01 -4.69 17.24
N LYS A 82 12.14 -5.12 15.97
CA LYS A 82 13.10 -4.59 15.02
C LYS A 82 12.48 -3.44 14.20
N PRO A 83 13.28 -2.54 13.61
CA PRO A 83 12.78 -1.52 12.70
C PRO A 83 12.41 -2.14 11.33
N PHE A 84 11.41 -3.01 11.34
CA PHE A 84 10.92 -3.76 10.17
C PHE A 84 9.39 -3.75 10.14
N GLU A 85 8.81 -3.80 8.92
CA GLU A 85 7.37 -3.92 8.74
C GLU A 85 7.02 -4.64 7.44
N VAL A 86 5.94 -5.42 7.43
CA VAL A 86 5.33 -5.98 6.22
C VAL A 86 4.17 -5.08 5.80
N LEU A 87 4.09 -4.74 4.52
CA LEU A 87 3.04 -3.87 3.97
C LEU A 87 2.29 -4.62 2.84
N GLY A 88 1.03 -4.98 3.07
CA GLY A 88 0.21 -5.74 2.13
C GLY A 88 -0.68 -4.84 1.27
N PHE A 89 -0.53 -4.92 -0.06
CA PHE A 89 -1.34 -4.20 -1.03
C PHE A 89 -2.18 -5.17 -1.87
N PRO A 90 -3.48 -5.33 -1.60
CA PRO A 90 -4.36 -6.15 -2.42
C PRO A 90 -4.39 -5.65 -3.87
N SER A 91 -4.37 -6.58 -4.84
CA SER A 91 -4.49 -6.23 -6.26
C SER A 91 -5.31 -7.27 -7.02
N ASN A 92 -6.21 -6.80 -7.88
CA ASN A 92 -7.04 -7.64 -8.74
C ASN A 92 -6.48 -7.82 -10.16
N ASP A 93 -5.26 -7.34 -10.43
CA ASP A 93 -4.67 -7.28 -11.77
C ASP A 93 -4.30 -8.65 -12.34
N PHE A 94 -4.13 -9.65 -11.49
CA PHE A 94 -3.64 -10.97 -11.88
C PHE A 94 -4.76 -12.00 -11.78
N GLY A 95 -5.39 -12.28 -12.93
CA GLY A 95 -6.44 -13.28 -13.04
C GLY A 95 -7.73 -12.96 -12.28
N GLY A 96 -7.95 -11.71 -11.86
CA GLY A 96 -9.13 -11.35 -11.07
C GLY A 96 -9.16 -12.02 -9.70
N GLN A 97 -7.99 -12.32 -9.12
CA GLN A 97 -7.87 -13.15 -7.91
C GLN A 97 -8.06 -12.37 -6.59
N GLU A 98 -8.39 -11.07 -6.65
CA GLU A 98 -8.79 -10.26 -5.50
C GLU A 98 -10.12 -9.52 -5.76
N PRO A 99 -11.23 -10.25 -6.02
CA PRO A 99 -12.50 -9.63 -6.39
C PRO A 99 -13.22 -8.98 -5.20
N GLY A 100 -12.87 -9.36 -3.97
CA GLY A 100 -13.56 -8.97 -2.75
C GLY A 100 -13.58 -7.46 -2.49
N THR A 101 -14.55 -7.01 -1.70
CA THR A 101 -14.57 -5.69 -1.09
C THR A 101 -13.47 -5.58 -0.01
N ALA A 102 -13.16 -4.36 0.44
CA ALA A 102 -12.19 -4.15 1.51
C ALA A 102 -12.56 -4.92 2.79
N ALA A 103 -13.85 -4.94 3.15
CA ALA A 103 -14.35 -5.67 4.32
C ALA A 103 -14.19 -7.20 4.17
N GLU A 104 -14.46 -7.75 2.98
CA GLU A 104 -14.28 -9.17 2.71
C GLU A 104 -12.81 -9.58 2.74
N ILE A 105 -11.91 -8.76 2.17
CA ILE A 105 -10.46 -8.96 2.21
C ILE A 105 -9.97 -8.94 3.66
N ALA A 106 -10.34 -7.92 4.44
CA ALA A 106 -9.95 -7.80 5.84
C ALA A 106 -10.43 -9.03 6.65
N ALA A 107 -11.68 -9.42 6.48
CA ALA A 107 -12.25 -10.58 7.17
C ALA A 107 -11.56 -11.90 6.76
N PHE A 108 -11.21 -12.06 5.49
CA PHE A 108 -10.46 -13.23 4.99
C PHE A 108 -9.07 -13.28 5.61
N CYS A 109 -8.29 -12.20 5.51
CA CYS A 109 -6.92 -12.12 6.04
C CYS A 109 -6.89 -12.40 7.54
N GLN A 110 -7.81 -11.78 8.31
CA GLN A 110 -7.87 -11.96 9.75
C GLN A 110 -8.30 -13.38 10.14
N ARG A 111 -9.37 -13.93 9.54
CA ARG A 111 -9.92 -15.23 9.96
C ARG A 111 -9.09 -16.41 9.49
N THR A 112 -8.44 -16.31 8.32
CA THR A 112 -7.73 -17.44 7.72
C THR A 112 -6.26 -17.48 8.12
N TYR A 113 -5.62 -16.30 8.22
CA TYR A 113 -4.17 -16.21 8.43
C TYR A 113 -3.79 -15.37 9.65
N SER A 114 -4.76 -14.81 10.38
CA SER A 114 -4.53 -13.93 11.53
C SER A 114 -3.58 -12.77 11.21
N VAL A 115 -3.70 -12.21 10.00
CA VAL A 115 -2.85 -11.12 9.51
C VAL A 115 -2.98 -9.92 10.43
N ASP A 116 -1.84 -9.46 10.98
CA ASP A 116 -1.71 -8.33 11.90
C ASP A 116 -0.85 -7.19 11.30
N PHE A 117 -0.10 -7.45 10.25
CA PHE A 117 0.63 -6.42 9.54
C PHE A 117 -0.30 -5.48 8.74
N PRO A 118 0.12 -4.22 8.49
CA PRO A 118 -0.66 -3.22 7.77
C PRO A 118 -1.13 -3.67 6.38
N MET A 119 -2.44 -3.60 6.17
CA MET A 119 -3.09 -3.85 4.89
C MET A 119 -3.66 -2.56 4.33
N PHE A 120 -3.46 -2.33 3.03
CA PHE A 120 -3.88 -1.13 2.33
C PHE A 120 -5.04 -1.38 1.38
N ALA A 121 -5.65 -0.31 0.89
CA ALA A 121 -6.69 -0.38 -0.12
C ALA A 121 -6.17 -1.05 -1.39
N LYS A 122 -7.09 -1.66 -2.14
CA LYS A 122 -6.79 -2.33 -3.41
C LYS A 122 -6.15 -1.36 -4.39
N VAL A 123 -5.10 -1.81 -5.06
CA VAL A 123 -4.30 -1.01 -5.99
C VAL A 123 -4.19 -1.63 -7.38
N VAL A 124 -3.98 -0.78 -8.39
CA VAL A 124 -3.53 -1.19 -9.72
C VAL A 124 -2.00 -1.23 -9.71
N THR A 125 -1.43 -2.40 -10.00
CA THR A 125 0.02 -2.64 -9.98
C THR A 125 0.65 -2.54 -11.37
N LYS A 126 -0.10 -2.88 -12.41
CA LYS A 126 0.36 -2.89 -13.81
C LYS A 126 0.54 -1.47 -14.34
N ALA A 127 1.46 -1.30 -15.28
CA ALA A 127 1.60 -0.05 -16.01
C ALA A 127 0.31 0.24 -16.81
N ALA A 128 -0.46 1.21 -16.33
CA ALA A 128 -1.74 1.65 -16.87
C ALA A 128 -1.97 3.13 -16.49
N PRO A 129 -2.91 3.84 -17.13
CA PRO A 129 -3.22 5.24 -16.79
C PRO A 129 -3.63 5.43 -15.32
N ASP A 130 -4.27 4.44 -14.71
CA ASP A 130 -4.73 4.40 -13.33
C ASP A 130 -3.78 3.65 -12.37
N GLN A 131 -2.54 3.36 -12.81
CA GLN A 131 -1.54 2.73 -11.96
C GLN A 131 -1.36 3.50 -10.65
N SER A 132 -1.41 2.77 -9.54
CA SER A 132 -1.18 3.33 -8.20
C SER A 132 0.17 4.05 -8.12
N PRO A 133 0.24 5.24 -7.48
CA PRO A 133 1.51 5.92 -7.22
C PRO A 133 2.53 5.04 -6.49
N ILE A 134 2.07 4.12 -5.64
CA ILE A 134 2.91 3.12 -4.96
C ILE A 134 3.64 2.26 -5.98
N TYR A 135 2.92 1.65 -6.93
CA TYR A 135 3.51 0.75 -7.92
C TYR A 135 4.21 1.49 -9.06
N LYS A 136 3.85 2.75 -9.30
CA LYS A 136 4.63 3.63 -10.18
C LYS A 136 6.03 3.89 -9.61
N PHE A 137 6.13 4.18 -8.31
CA PHE A 137 7.40 4.33 -7.61
C PHE A 137 8.21 3.03 -7.60
N LEU A 138 7.58 1.92 -7.19
CA LEU A 138 8.25 0.61 -7.14
C LEU A 138 8.76 0.17 -8.51
N GLY A 139 7.97 0.40 -9.57
CA GLY A 139 8.33 0.08 -10.96
C GLY A 139 9.53 0.88 -11.48
N ALA A 140 9.80 2.07 -10.95
CA ALA A 140 10.98 2.85 -11.30
C ALA A 140 12.30 2.16 -10.91
N SER A 141 12.26 1.14 -10.04
CA SER A 141 13.40 0.26 -9.75
C SER A 141 13.74 -0.73 -10.87
N GLY A 142 12.97 -0.73 -11.97
CA GLY A 142 13.13 -1.63 -13.11
C GLY A 142 12.28 -2.90 -13.07
N HIS A 143 11.49 -3.11 -12.02
CA HIS A 143 10.66 -4.30 -11.85
C HIS A 143 9.21 -3.95 -11.48
N LEU A 144 8.25 -4.48 -12.23
CA LEU A 144 6.84 -4.52 -11.83
C LEU A 144 6.46 -5.97 -11.47
N PRO A 145 5.41 -6.18 -10.64
CA PRO A 145 4.94 -7.52 -10.33
C PRO A 145 4.54 -8.28 -11.60
N GLY A 146 5.09 -9.47 -11.80
CA GLY A 146 4.64 -10.39 -12.85
C GLY A 146 3.41 -11.20 -12.43
N TRP A 147 3.15 -11.33 -11.13
CA TRP A 147 2.03 -12.04 -10.53
C TRP A 147 1.78 -11.58 -9.09
N ASN A 148 0.72 -12.11 -8.44
CA ASN A 148 0.47 -11.89 -7.02
C ASN A 148 1.62 -12.41 -6.15
N PHE A 149 1.82 -11.80 -4.99
CA PHE A 149 2.88 -12.11 -4.02
C PHE A 149 4.31 -11.83 -4.53
N SER A 150 4.50 -10.87 -5.45
CA SER A 150 5.81 -10.27 -5.70
C SER A 150 6.17 -9.35 -4.53
N LYS A 151 7.46 -9.24 -4.21
CA LYS A 151 7.94 -8.57 -3.01
C LYS A 151 9.03 -7.56 -3.34
N TYR A 152 9.00 -6.43 -2.63
CA TYR A 152 10.05 -5.41 -2.67
C TYR A 152 10.58 -5.17 -1.26
N VAL A 153 11.88 -5.13 -1.12
CA VAL A 153 12.54 -4.68 0.12
C VAL A 153 12.87 -3.21 -0.03
N ILE A 154 12.36 -2.40 0.89
CA ILE A 154 12.61 -0.96 0.97
C ILE A 154 13.48 -0.69 2.18
N ASP A 155 14.57 0.06 2.03
CA ASP A 155 15.45 0.41 3.14
C ASP A 155 14.87 1.53 4.03
N LYS A 156 15.59 1.88 5.09
CA LYS A 156 15.17 2.89 6.07
C LYS A 156 15.02 4.29 5.47
N GLU A 157 15.66 4.56 4.35
CA GLU A 157 15.62 5.82 3.59
C GLU A 157 14.52 5.82 2.51
N GLY A 158 13.82 4.69 2.32
CA GLY A 158 12.74 4.56 1.35
C GLY A 158 13.17 4.19 -0.06
N ARG A 159 14.38 3.64 -0.25
CA ARG A 159 14.87 3.18 -1.54
C ARG A 159 14.53 1.70 -1.74
N VAL A 160 14.15 1.31 -2.94
CA VAL A 160 14.01 -0.11 -3.31
C VAL A 160 15.40 -0.74 -3.40
N THR A 161 15.69 -1.72 -2.55
CA THR A 161 16.99 -2.40 -2.48
C THR A 161 16.97 -3.80 -3.08
N ALA A 162 15.80 -4.44 -3.16
CA ALA A 162 15.63 -5.75 -3.78
C ALA A 162 14.20 -5.98 -4.25
N PHE A 163 14.06 -6.84 -5.26
CA PHE A 163 12.80 -7.35 -5.79
C PHE A 163 12.84 -8.87 -5.83
N PHE A 164 11.73 -9.51 -5.48
CA PHE A 164 11.57 -10.96 -5.52
C PHE A 164 10.25 -11.34 -6.20
N PRO A 165 10.27 -12.27 -7.17
CA PRO A 165 9.06 -12.75 -7.81
C PRO A 165 8.21 -13.61 -6.86
N SER A 166 6.99 -13.90 -7.25
CA SER A 166 5.96 -14.62 -6.48
C SER A 166 6.43 -15.95 -5.91
N ALA A 167 7.28 -16.68 -6.63
CA ALA A 167 7.78 -18.00 -6.23
C ALA A 167 8.71 -17.96 -5.01
N VAL A 168 9.37 -16.83 -4.75
CA VAL A 168 10.23 -16.67 -3.57
C VAL A 168 9.36 -16.54 -2.32
N LYS A 169 9.45 -17.52 -1.43
CA LYS A 169 8.66 -17.57 -0.20
C LYS A 169 9.18 -16.58 0.86
N PRO A 170 8.35 -16.20 1.85
CA PRO A 170 8.77 -15.29 2.93
C PRO A 170 9.92 -15.82 3.80
N ASP A 171 10.09 -17.14 3.89
CA ASP A 171 11.16 -17.82 4.63
C ASP A 171 12.41 -18.09 3.78
N ALA A 172 12.41 -17.75 2.50
CA ALA A 172 13.54 -17.98 1.61
C ALA A 172 14.80 -17.25 2.11
N PRO A 173 15.98 -17.94 2.12
CA PRO A 173 17.21 -17.37 2.64
C PRO A 173 17.62 -16.07 1.95
N GLU A 174 17.42 -15.98 0.62
CA GLU A 174 17.76 -14.80 -0.17
C GLU A 174 16.89 -13.58 0.20
N LEU A 175 15.60 -13.77 0.48
CA LEU A 175 14.71 -12.69 0.94
C LEU A 175 15.12 -12.23 2.34
N ARG A 176 15.34 -13.18 3.25
CA ARG A 176 15.77 -12.87 4.63
C ARG A 176 17.12 -12.15 4.65
N SER A 177 18.08 -12.59 3.84
CA SER A 177 19.38 -11.93 3.70
C SER A 177 19.24 -10.49 3.18
N ALA A 178 18.36 -10.24 2.20
CA ALA A 178 18.10 -8.89 1.70
C ALA A 178 17.51 -7.98 2.79
N ILE A 179 16.59 -8.50 3.61
CA ILE A 179 16.01 -7.77 4.74
C ILE A 179 17.10 -7.46 5.79
N GLN A 180 17.90 -8.43 6.19
CA GLN A 180 19.00 -8.24 7.16
C GLN A 180 20.00 -7.20 6.67
N LYS A 181 20.41 -7.29 5.41
CA LYS A 181 21.30 -6.30 4.78
C LYS A 181 20.70 -4.88 4.82
N ALA A 182 19.41 -4.73 4.56
CA ALA A 182 18.73 -3.44 4.62
C ALA A 182 18.62 -2.91 6.06
N LEU A 183 18.56 -3.81 7.06
CA LEU A 183 18.60 -3.46 8.49
C LEU A 183 19.99 -3.00 8.95
N GLY A 184 21.06 -3.38 8.22
CA GLY A 184 22.45 -3.14 8.61
C GLY A 184 23.03 -4.25 9.50
N GLU A 185 22.46 -5.47 9.37
CA GLU A 185 22.88 -6.68 10.09
C GLU A 185 23.78 -7.59 9.22
#